data_7bdbb1c1a187968a909f1c6c636294ad
#
_entry.id   7bdbb1c1a187968a909f1c6c636294ad
#
_cell.length_a   1.000
_cell.length_b   1.000
_cell.length_c   1.000
_cell.angle_alpha   90.00
_cell.angle_beta   90.00
_cell.angle_gamma   90.00
#
_symmetry.space_group_name_H-M   'P 1'
#
loop_
_entity.id
_entity.type
_entity.pdbx_description
1 polymer ?
#
loop_
_entity_poly.entity_id
_entity_poly.type
_entity_poly.pdbx_seq_one_letter_code
_entity_poly.pdbx_strand_id
1 'polypeptide(L)'
;AITMPDFHAYGEQVLTGLEAHAAQQGWPLAPDSQEGVRVIFDREHGDGWALLRLSVHDPVMPLNIESNQPFGCRRIAEQLAGYLTAQAGLDCRELEKYLECRR
;
A
#
# COMPACT_ATOMS: atom_id res chain seq x y z
N ALA A 1 -17.17 -13.55 11.19
CA ALA A 1 -16.74 -12.18 10.89
C ALA A 1 -15.48 -11.86 11.68
N ILE A 2 -14.58 -11.09 11.10
CA ILE A 2 -13.35 -10.67 11.78
C ILE A 2 -13.68 -9.57 12.80
N THR A 3 -13.13 -9.68 14.01
CA THR A 3 -13.30 -8.63 15.01
C THR A 3 -12.35 -7.47 14.71
N MET A 4 -12.68 -6.27 15.23
CA MET A 4 -11.80 -5.11 15.03
C MET A 4 -10.42 -5.30 15.67
N PRO A 5 -10.30 -5.84 16.92
CA PRO A 5 -8.97 -6.10 17.46
C PRO A 5 -8.16 -7.09 16.62
N ASP A 6 -8.80 -8.14 16.10
CA ASP A 6 -8.11 -9.11 15.26
C ASP A 6 -7.69 -8.48 13.94
N PHE A 7 -8.56 -7.64 13.37
CA PHE A 7 -8.21 -6.93 12.16
C PHE A 7 -7.02 -5.99 12.37
N HIS A 8 -7.00 -5.27 13.50
CA HIS A 8 -5.90 -4.36 13.78
C HIS A 8 -4.58 -5.11 13.92
N ALA A 9 -4.61 -6.27 14.61
CA ALA A 9 -3.39 -7.08 14.74
C ALA A 9 -2.91 -7.56 13.36
N TYR A 10 -3.84 -8.02 12.54
CA TYR A 10 -3.51 -8.44 11.18
C TYR A 10 -2.94 -7.28 10.36
N GLY A 11 -3.60 -6.13 10.42
CA GLY A 11 -3.18 -4.96 9.66
C GLY A 11 -1.81 -4.46 10.08
N GLU A 12 -1.49 -4.50 11.37
CA GLU A 12 -0.16 -4.14 11.83
C GLU A 12 0.90 -5.07 11.24
N GLN A 13 0.59 -6.35 11.11
CA GLN A 13 1.51 -7.27 10.45
C GLN A 13 1.71 -6.94 8.99
N VAL A 14 0.63 -6.56 8.29
CA VAL A 14 0.73 -6.15 6.89
C VAL A 14 1.60 -4.90 6.75
N LEU A 15 1.42 -3.92 7.64
CA LEU A 15 2.21 -2.70 7.60
C LEU A 15 3.69 -2.96 7.91
N THR A 16 3.97 -3.78 8.92
CA THR A 16 5.35 -4.14 9.26
C THR A 16 6.01 -4.88 8.09
N GLY A 17 5.26 -5.79 7.47
CA GLY A 17 5.74 -6.52 6.30
C GLY A 17 6.02 -5.61 5.12
N LEU A 18 5.20 -4.57 4.94
CA LEU A 18 5.43 -3.61 3.87
C LEU A 18 6.73 -2.84 4.10
N GLU A 19 7.01 -2.45 5.35
CA GLU A 19 8.27 -1.79 5.66
C GLU A 19 9.47 -2.67 5.30
N ALA A 20 9.38 -3.95 5.67
CA ALA A 20 10.46 -4.90 5.34
C ALA A 20 10.59 -5.10 3.83
N HIS A 21 9.46 -5.21 3.14
CA HIS A 21 9.47 -5.37 1.69
C HIS A 21 10.08 -4.14 1.01
N ALA A 22 9.71 -2.94 1.47
CA ALA A 22 10.26 -1.71 0.93
C ALA A 22 11.79 -1.66 1.11
N ALA A 23 12.28 -2.10 2.26
CA ALA A 23 13.72 -2.17 2.50
C ALA A 23 14.39 -3.12 1.52
N GLN A 24 13.78 -4.26 1.24
CA GLN A 24 14.32 -5.22 0.28
C GLN A 24 14.35 -4.67 -1.12
N GLN A 25 13.35 -3.89 -1.49
CA GLN A 25 13.24 -3.31 -2.83
C GLN A 25 14.04 -2.02 -2.98
N GLY A 26 14.53 -1.47 -1.89
CA GLY A 26 15.23 -0.20 -1.93
C GLY A 26 14.28 1.00 -2.03
N TRP A 27 13.03 0.83 -1.64
CA TRP A 27 12.07 1.94 -1.63
C TRP A 27 12.22 2.71 -0.32
N PRO A 28 12.51 4.03 -0.37
CA PRO A 28 12.59 4.82 0.87
C PRO A 28 11.23 4.95 1.54
N LEU A 29 11.24 5.09 2.85
CA LEU A 29 10.04 5.35 3.62
C LEU A 29 10.06 6.79 4.12
N ALA A 30 8.90 7.44 4.13
CA ALA A 30 8.78 8.77 4.72
C ALA A 30 8.92 8.64 6.24
N PRO A 31 9.73 9.52 6.86
CA PRO A 31 10.08 9.33 8.27
C PRO A 31 8.94 9.58 9.24
N ASP A 32 8.05 10.46 9.03
CA ASP A 32 7.07 10.86 10.03
C ASP A 32 5.65 10.41 9.71
N SER A 33 5.52 9.21 9.15
CA SER A 33 4.21 8.69 8.80
C SER A 33 3.54 8.11 10.06
N GLN A 34 2.70 8.89 10.70
CA GLN A 34 2.05 8.48 11.94
C GLN A 34 0.80 7.63 11.69
N GLU A 35 0.23 7.73 10.50
CA GLU A 35 -1.03 7.06 10.20
C GLU A 35 -0.85 5.67 9.62
N GLY A 36 0.36 5.33 9.18
CA GLY A 36 0.62 4.07 8.54
C GLY A 36 2.01 4.05 7.94
N VAL A 37 2.17 3.40 6.79
CA VAL A 37 3.46 3.31 6.11
C VAL A 37 3.38 4.08 4.79
N ARG A 38 4.22 5.09 4.63
CA ARG A 38 4.31 5.86 3.40
C ARG A 38 5.59 5.51 2.68
N VAL A 39 5.45 4.95 1.49
CA VAL A 39 6.56 4.52 0.63
C VAL A 39 6.79 5.58 -0.43
N ILE A 40 8.05 5.92 -0.66
CA ILE A 40 8.45 6.95 -1.63
C ILE A 40 8.95 6.26 -2.90
N PHE A 41 8.54 6.76 -4.05
CA PHE A 41 8.97 6.23 -5.34
C PHE A 41 9.66 7.34 -6.12
N ASP A 42 10.86 7.05 -6.60
CA ASP A 42 11.64 8.03 -7.36
C ASP A 42 11.07 8.19 -8.78
N ARG A 43 11.71 9.05 -9.55
CA ARG A 43 11.28 9.36 -10.91
C ARG A 43 11.13 8.14 -11.80
N GLU A 44 12.04 7.20 -11.63
CA GLU A 44 12.05 6.01 -12.49
C GLU A 44 11.00 5.01 -12.10
N HIS A 45 10.39 5.17 -10.92
CA HIS A 45 9.46 4.19 -10.38
C HIS A 45 8.07 4.78 -10.12
N GLY A 46 7.77 5.93 -10.71
CA GLY A 46 6.45 6.52 -10.62
C GLY A 46 6.41 7.94 -10.09
N ASP A 47 7.50 8.43 -9.51
CA ASP A 47 7.67 9.81 -9.02
C ASP A 47 6.52 10.24 -8.11
N GLY A 48 6.40 9.59 -6.98
CA GLY A 48 5.34 9.90 -6.04
C GLY A 48 5.47 9.11 -4.75
N TRP A 49 4.34 8.86 -4.14
CA TRP A 49 4.31 8.12 -2.88
C TRP A 49 3.00 7.35 -2.75
N ALA A 50 3.03 6.38 -1.84
CA ALA A 50 1.85 5.61 -1.49
C ALA A 50 1.77 5.50 0.03
N LEU A 51 0.59 5.71 0.59
CA LEU A 51 0.34 5.56 2.03
C LEU A 51 -0.67 4.45 2.23
N LEU A 52 -0.26 3.41 2.94
CA LEU A 52 -1.15 2.34 3.39
C LEU A 52 -1.36 2.50 4.88
N ARG A 53 -2.61 2.48 5.32
CA ARG A 53 -2.93 2.67 6.74
C ARG A 53 -4.08 1.80 7.18
N LEU A 54 -4.31 1.75 8.48
CA LEU A 54 -5.46 1.08 9.05
C LEU A 54 -6.58 2.07 9.27
N SER A 55 -7.81 1.70 8.88
CA SER A 55 -8.97 2.50 9.24
C SER A 55 -9.26 2.31 10.72
N VAL A 56 -9.72 3.38 11.37
CA VAL A 56 -10.05 3.33 12.80
C VAL A 56 -11.40 2.64 13.03
N HIS A 57 -12.33 2.80 12.10
CA HIS A 57 -13.72 2.38 12.32
C HIS A 57 -14.14 1.16 11.53
N ASP A 58 -13.48 0.88 10.42
CA ASP A 58 -13.88 -0.21 9.52
C ASP A 58 -12.73 -1.17 9.30
N PRO A 59 -13.01 -2.46 9.04
CA PRO A 59 -11.94 -3.44 8.79
C PRO A 59 -11.40 -3.31 7.36
N VAL A 60 -10.84 -2.15 7.06
CA VAL A 60 -10.24 -1.87 5.75
C VAL A 60 -8.89 -1.19 5.94
N MET A 61 -8.04 -1.30 4.94
CA MET A 61 -6.74 -0.64 4.90
C MET A 61 -6.72 0.29 3.69
N PRO A 62 -7.04 1.57 3.89
CA PRO A 62 -7.01 2.52 2.77
C PRO A 62 -5.61 2.67 2.19
N LEU A 63 -5.55 2.76 0.87
CA LEU A 63 -4.30 2.98 0.14
C LEU A 63 -4.47 4.26 -0.68
N ASN A 64 -3.63 5.25 -0.39
CA ASN A 64 -3.62 6.52 -1.11
C ASN A 64 -2.34 6.61 -1.92
N ILE A 65 -2.45 6.99 -3.18
CA ILE A 65 -1.28 7.09 -4.06
C ILE A 65 -1.31 8.44 -4.77
N GLU A 66 -0.16 9.12 -4.82
CA GLU A 66 -0.01 10.34 -5.59
C GLU A 66 1.26 10.27 -6.41
N SER A 67 1.22 10.89 -7.59
CA SER A 67 2.37 10.93 -8.48
C SER A 67 2.38 12.22 -9.27
N ASN A 68 3.57 12.67 -9.65
CA ASN A 68 3.76 13.84 -10.51
C ASN A 68 3.87 13.46 -11.99
N GLN A 69 3.73 12.18 -12.32
CA GLN A 69 3.87 11.70 -13.69
C GLN A 69 2.55 11.17 -14.22
N PRO A 70 2.31 11.30 -15.54
CA PRO A 70 1.20 10.57 -16.17
C PRO A 70 1.38 9.07 -15.93
N PHE A 71 0.31 8.41 -15.53
CA PHE A 71 0.31 6.96 -15.23
C PHE A 71 1.22 6.57 -14.08
N GLY A 72 1.77 7.56 -13.33
CA GLY A 72 2.64 7.27 -12.20
C GLY A 72 1.92 6.55 -11.07
N CYS A 73 0.69 6.93 -10.78
CA CYS A 73 -0.09 6.25 -9.73
C CYS A 73 -0.28 4.78 -10.08
N ARG A 74 -0.57 4.48 -11.34
CA ARG A 74 -0.71 3.10 -11.78
C ARG A 74 0.60 2.34 -11.63
N ARG A 75 1.70 2.96 -11.99
CA ARG A 75 3.00 2.31 -11.86
C ARG A 75 3.34 2.01 -10.42
N ILE A 76 3.05 2.95 -9.53
CA ILE A 76 3.24 2.74 -8.09
C ILE A 76 2.35 1.60 -7.59
N ALA A 77 1.08 1.61 -8.00
CA ALA A 77 0.14 0.56 -7.59
C ALA A 77 0.61 -0.82 -8.07
N GLU A 78 1.14 -0.92 -9.28
CA GLU A 78 1.63 -2.18 -9.81
C GLU A 78 2.77 -2.74 -8.96
N GLN A 79 3.67 -1.88 -8.52
CA GLN A 79 4.79 -2.30 -7.69
C GLN A 79 4.31 -2.77 -6.32
N LEU A 80 3.34 -2.08 -5.73
CA LEU A 80 2.79 -2.46 -4.43
C LEU A 80 1.94 -3.72 -4.50
N ALA A 81 1.27 -3.94 -5.64
CA ALA A 81 0.37 -5.08 -5.78
C ALA A 81 1.10 -6.40 -5.59
N GLY A 82 2.37 -6.47 -5.99
CA GLY A 82 3.15 -7.68 -5.81
C GLY A 82 3.23 -8.11 -4.34
N TYR A 83 3.37 -7.14 -3.44
CA TYR A 83 3.38 -7.43 -2.02
C TYR A 83 1.96 -7.65 -1.47
N LEU A 84 1.04 -6.74 -1.81
CA LEU A 84 -0.28 -6.73 -1.17
C LEU A 84 -1.11 -7.94 -1.58
N THR A 85 -1.09 -8.33 -2.85
CA THR A 85 -1.89 -9.46 -3.31
C THR A 85 -1.36 -10.79 -2.79
N ALA A 86 -0.11 -10.82 -2.31
CA ALA A 86 0.47 -12.03 -1.73
C ALA A 86 0.06 -12.22 -0.26
N GLN A 87 -0.59 -11.23 0.36
CA GLN A 87 -0.95 -11.33 1.78
C GLN A 87 -2.24 -12.14 1.93
N ALA A 88 -2.15 -13.27 2.61
CA ALA A 88 -3.30 -14.14 2.84
C ALA A 88 -4.34 -13.37 3.66
N GLY A 89 -5.59 -13.42 3.24
CA GLY A 89 -6.68 -12.78 3.96
C GLY A 89 -6.91 -11.32 3.63
N LEU A 90 -6.03 -10.70 2.83
CA LEU A 90 -6.22 -9.32 2.42
C LEU A 90 -7.03 -9.27 1.13
N ASP A 91 -8.17 -8.58 1.17
CA ASP A 91 -9.03 -8.45 0.00
C ASP A 91 -8.52 -7.29 -0.86
N CYS A 92 -7.94 -7.62 -2.00
CA CYS A 92 -7.33 -6.64 -2.91
C CYS A 92 -8.17 -6.39 -4.16
N ARG A 93 -9.47 -6.71 -4.12
CA ARG A 93 -10.31 -6.59 -5.32
C ARG A 93 -10.35 -5.17 -5.87
N GLU A 94 -10.40 -4.15 -5.01
CA GLU A 94 -10.43 -2.77 -5.47
C GLU A 94 -9.13 -2.39 -6.17
N LEU A 95 -7.99 -2.82 -5.61
CA LEU A 95 -6.71 -2.59 -6.23
C LEU A 95 -6.60 -3.30 -7.57
N GLU A 96 -7.04 -4.55 -7.62
CA GLU A 96 -7.01 -5.34 -8.85
C GLU A 96 -7.87 -4.71 -9.94
N LYS A 97 -9.04 -4.21 -9.58
CA LYS A 97 -9.91 -3.50 -10.52
C LYS A 97 -9.24 -2.27 -11.08
N TYR A 98 -8.58 -1.52 -10.22
CA TYR A 98 -7.86 -0.31 -10.63
C TYR A 98 -6.79 -0.67 -11.66
N LEU A 99 -6.05 -1.75 -11.42
CA LEU A 99 -4.96 -2.16 -12.30
C LEU A 99 -5.48 -2.73 -13.63
N GLU A 100 -6.69 -3.27 -13.65
CA GLU A 100 -7.28 -3.76 -14.89
C GLU A 100 -7.85 -2.65 -15.76
N CYS A 101 -8.07 -1.48 -15.17
CA CYS A 101 -8.64 -0.35 -15.90
C CYS A 101 -7.62 0.18 -16.90
N ARG A 102 -7.99 0.20 -18.18
CA ARG A 102 -7.11 0.68 -19.24
C ARG A 102 -7.61 2.02 -19.76
N ARG A 103 -6.71 2.93 -19.95
CA ARG A 103 -7.06 4.26 -20.39
C ARG A 103 -6.23 4.65 -21.58
#